data_77c4f89303da49b2bad0fc3554c1968b
#
_entry.id   77c4f89303da49b2bad0fc3554c1968b
#
_cell.length_a   1.000
_cell.length_b   1.000
_cell.length_c   1.000
_cell.angle_alpha   90.00
_cell.angle_beta   90.00
_cell.angle_gamma   90.00
#
_symmetry.space_group_name_H-M   'P 1'
#
loop_
_entity.id
_entity.type
_entity.pdbx_description
1 polymer ?
#
loop_
_entity_poly.entity_id
_entity_poly.type
_entity_poly.pdbx_seq_one_letter_code
_entity_poly.pdbx_strand_id
1 'polypeptide(L)'
;MSIVVDICGAIVIGIVAPNGVDGSGSAENLSDCNTILNTAVAKELKGYADELEGAEDFTSAAIALIKRTIRDHRRVIFNGNGYTAEWEAEAAKRGLPNKKNTPAALPALVEPKNIQLMEEFGVLTKVEMESRYEVEMEHYSKIINIEALTMLEMARKQLLPAINAYMSEVANTAASKLAVSEHISVRSETKTLEKLSSDADAMSDAIDTLQDAVNAAKALPTESEKAVAFHDNVLPVMDALRAAADDAETICGEDYWPLPSYSKMLYYV
;
A
#
# COMPACT_ATOMS: atom_id res chain seq x y z
N MET A 1 1.98 -7.27 -3.01
CA MET A 1 2.11 -8.29 -4.09
C MET A 1 0.93 -8.15 -5.01
N SER A 2 1.16 -7.70 -6.23
CA SER A 2 0.08 -7.60 -7.22
C SER A 2 -0.14 -8.97 -7.85
N ILE A 3 -1.26 -9.62 -7.56
CA ILE A 3 -1.65 -10.83 -8.29
C ILE A 3 -2.39 -10.37 -9.55
N VAL A 4 -1.74 -10.52 -10.69
CA VAL A 4 -2.38 -10.36 -11.99
C VAL A 4 -2.94 -11.73 -12.37
N VAL A 5 -4.26 -11.86 -12.35
CA VAL A 5 -4.94 -13.05 -12.85
C VAL A 5 -5.54 -12.70 -14.21
N ASP A 6 -4.92 -13.18 -15.27
CA ASP A 6 -5.53 -13.21 -16.61
C ASP A 6 -6.10 -14.62 -16.81
N ILE A 7 -7.36 -14.78 -16.51
CA ILE A 7 -8.06 -16.02 -16.81
C ILE A 7 -8.69 -15.84 -18.19
N CYS A 8 -8.01 -16.37 -19.21
CA CYS A 8 -8.51 -16.52 -20.59
C CYS A 8 -9.07 -15.23 -21.22
N GLY A 9 -8.43 -14.10 -20.95
CA GLY A 9 -8.83 -12.79 -21.51
C GLY A 9 -10.12 -12.21 -20.91
N ALA A 10 -10.70 -12.86 -19.93
CA ALA A 10 -11.98 -12.44 -19.35
C ALA A 10 -11.83 -11.39 -18.24
N ILE A 11 -10.90 -11.55 -17.30
CA ILE A 11 -10.72 -10.61 -16.19
C ILE A 11 -9.25 -10.42 -15.89
N VAL A 12 -8.83 -9.18 -15.82
CA VAL A 12 -7.57 -8.78 -15.23
C VAL A 12 -7.88 -8.05 -13.95
N ILE A 13 -7.59 -8.67 -12.82
CA ILE A 13 -7.74 -8.05 -11.51
C ILE A 13 -6.37 -7.99 -10.87
N GLY A 14 -5.93 -6.78 -10.61
CA GLY A 14 -4.86 -6.55 -9.66
C GLY A 14 -5.47 -6.50 -8.27
N ILE A 15 -5.23 -7.50 -7.45
CA ILE A 15 -5.56 -7.41 -6.03
C ILE A 15 -4.36 -6.74 -5.37
N VAL A 16 -4.53 -5.49 -4.99
CA VAL A 16 -3.49 -4.72 -4.29
C VAL A 16 -3.94 -4.54 -2.86
N ALA A 17 -3.09 -4.95 -1.94
CA ALA A 17 -3.27 -4.57 -0.55
C ALA A 17 -3.01 -3.06 -0.39
N PRO A 18 -3.78 -2.37 0.44
CA PRO A 18 -3.40 -1.04 0.90
C PRO A 18 -2.00 -1.11 1.50
N ASN A 19 -1.15 -0.16 1.21
CA ASN A 19 0.20 -0.04 1.77
C ASN A 19 1.32 -0.91 1.17
N GLY A 20 1.15 -1.53 0.00
CA GLY A 20 2.24 -2.26 -0.67
C GLY A 20 2.79 -3.46 0.10
N VAL A 21 2.20 -3.81 1.24
CA VAL A 21 2.52 -4.99 2.03
C VAL A 21 1.75 -6.15 1.46
N ASP A 22 2.45 -7.26 1.32
CA ASP A 22 1.97 -8.55 0.86
C ASP A 22 0.48 -8.76 1.16
N GLY A 23 -0.34 -8.68 0.10
CA GLY A 23 -1.80 -8.74 0.16
C GLY A 23 -2.37 -10.09 0.56
N SER A 24 -1.61 -10.91 1.25
CA SER A 24 -2.06 -12.19 1.79
C SER A 24 -2.93 -12.04 3.04
N GLY A 25 -3.79 -11.00 3.06
CA GLY A 25 -4.99 -11.06 3.84
C GLY A 25 -4.87 -10.72 5.32
N SER A 26 -3.94 -9.88 5.73
CA SER A 26 -3.85 -9.48 7.14
C SER A 26 -4.90 -8.45 7.56
N ALA A 27 -5.51 -7.70 6.65
CA ALA A 27 -6.45 -6.62 6.97
C ALA A 27 -7.75 -6.63 6.15
N GLU A 28 -7.76 -7.26 4.96
CA GLU A 28 -8.88 -7.17 4.03
C GLU A 28 -9.68 -8.49 3.93
N ASN A 29 -10.99 -8.35 3.67
CA ASN A 29 -11.86 -9.48 3.43
C ASN A 29 -11.59 -10.09 2.05
N LEU A 30 -11.30 -11.37 2.01
CA LEU A 30 -11.04 -12.11 0.77
C LEU A 30 -12.29 -12.42 -0.05
N SER A 31 -13.50 -12.04 0.40
CA SER A 31 -14.75 -12.40 -0.25
C SER A 31 -14.85 -11.87 -1.68
N ASP A 32 -14.47 -10.62 -1.91
CA ASP A 32 -14.56 -10.01 -3.24
C ASP A 32 -13.58 -10.64 -4.22
N CYS A 33 -12.36 -10.88 -3.80
CA CYS A 33 -11.36 -11.59 -4.59
C CYS A 33 -11.85 -13.00 -4.97
N ASN A 34 -12.39 -13.74 -4.02
CA ASN A 34 -12.90 -15.08 -4.25
C ASN A 34 -14.13 -15.08 -5.16
N THR A 35 -15.05 -14.12 -4.98
CA THR A 35 -16.25 -13.98 -5.81
C THR A 35 -15.86 -13.73 -7.27
N ILE A 36 -14.97 -12.80 -7.51
CA ILE A 36 -14.51 -12.45 -8.85
C ILE A 36 -13.76 -13.61 -9.51
N LEU A 37 -12.81 -14.23 -8.79
CA LEU A 37 -12.03 -15.34 -9.31
C LEU A 37 -12.91 -16.54 -9.64
N ASN A 38 -13.82 -16.93 -8.73
CA ASN A 38 -14.71 -18.06 -8.96
C ASN A 38 -15.69 -17.80 -10.10
N THR A 39 -16.20 -16.58 -10.27
CA THR A 39 -17.08 -16.22 -11.39
C THR A 39 -16.33 -16.30 -12.72
N ALA A 40 -15.06 -15.84 -12.77
CA ALA A 40 -14.22 -15.96 -13.95
C ALA A 40 -13.96 -17.43 -14.32
N VAL A 41 -13.61 -18.26 -13.33
CA VAL A 41 -13.43 -19.71 -13.53
C VAL A 41 -14.74 -20.38 -14.02
N ALA A 42 -15.88 -20.02 -13.43
CA ALA A 42 -17.19 -20.55 -13.85
C ALA A 42 -17.50 -20.22 -15.30
N LYS A 43 -17.17 -19.00 -15.77
CA LYS A 43 -17.33 -18.62 -17.18
C LYS A 43 -16.52 -19.50 -18.11
N GLU A 44 -15.24 -19.72 -17.80
CA GLU A 44 -14.38 -20.54 -18.64
C GLU A 44 -14.84 -22.02 -18.66
N LEU A 45 -15.19 -22.55 -17.49
CA LEU A 45 -15.72 -23.91 -17.39
C LEU A 45 -17.02 -24.09 -18.17
N LYS A 46 -17.91 -23.08 -18.12
CA LYS A 46 -19.15 -23.09 -18.93
C LYS A 46 -18.81 -23.11 -20.42
N GLY A 47 -17.90 -22.25 -20.87
CA GLY A 47 -17.48 -22.24 -22.28
C GLY A 47 -16.89 -23.56 -22.75
N TYR A 48 -16.09 -24.20 -21.90
CA TYR A 48 -15.54 -25.53 -22.19
C TYR A 48 -16.61 -26.62 -22.22
N ALA A 49 -17.56 -26.57 -21.29
CA ALA A 49 -18.67 -27.51 -21.27
C ALA A 49 -19.54 -27.37 -22.53
N ASP A 50 -19.91 -26.15 -22.88
CA ASP A 50 -20.73 -25.86 -24.09
C ASP A 50 -20.03 -26.36 -25.37
N GLU A 51 -18.68 -26.28 -25.45
CA GLU A 51 -17.91 -26.78 -26.60
C GLU A 51 -17.83 -28.31 -26.65
N LEU A 52 -17.73 -28.95 -25.48
CA LEU A 52 -17.50 -30.40 -25.40
C LEU A 52 -18.80 -31.22 -25.38
N GLU A 53 -19.95 -30.61 -25.02
CA GLU A 53 -21.22 -31.32 -24.83
C GLU A 53 -21.72 -32.00 -26.11
N GLY A 54 -21.47 -31.42 -27.28
CA GLY A 54 -21.88 -31.99 -28.57
C GLY A 54 -20.80 -32.80 -29.31
N ALA A 55 -19.67 -33.10 -28.69
CA ALA A 55 -18.54 -33.75 -29.36
C ALA A 55 -18.77 -35.26 -29.54
N GLU A 56 -18.68 -35.76 -30.77
CA GLU A 56 -18.77 -37.23 -31.08
C GLU A 56 -17.63 -38.01 -30.44
N ASP A 57 -16.39 -37.45 -30.47
CA ASP A 57 -15.22 -37.97 -29.77
C ASP A 57 -14.78 -36.97 -28.70
N PHE A 58 -15.27 -37.16 -27.50
CA PHE A 58 -14.97 -36.32 -26.36
C PHE A 58 -13.45 -36.23 -26.08
N THR A 59 -12.74 -37.33 -26.17
CA THR A 59 -11.30 -37.38 -25.85
C THR A 59 -10.49 -36.53 -26.82
N SER A 60 -10.73 -36.67 -28.10
CA SER A 60 -10.06 -35.88 -29.13
C SER A 60 -10.40 -34.41 -29.04
N ALA A 61 -11.67 -34.07 -28.78
CA ALA A 61 -12.13 -32.68 -28.58
C ALA A 61 -11.49 -32.06 -27.36
N ALA A 62 -11.45 -32.73 -26.22
CA ALA A 62 -10.82 -32.27 -25.00
C ALA A 62 -9.30 -32.02 -25.17
N ILE A 63 -8.60 -32.92 -25.86
CA ILE A 63 -7.18 -32.73 -26.16
C ILE A 63 -6.96 -31.50 -27.06
N ALA A 64 -7.81 -31.30 -28.06
CA ALA A 64 -7.76 -30.14 -28.95
C ALA A 64 -8.00 -28.85 -28.20
N LEU A 65 -9.01 -28.82 -27.33
CA LEU A 65 -9.34 -27.70 -26.44
C LEU A 65 -8.14 -27.32 -25.55
N ILE A 66 -7.55 -28.30 -24.84
CA ILE A 66 -6.37 -28.08 -23.97
C ILE A 66 -5.21 -27.47 -24.76
N LYS A 67 -4.88 -28.07 -25.91
CA LYS A 67 -3.79 -27.56 -26.76
C LYS A 67 -4.02 -26.13 -27.23
N ARG A 68 -5.24 -25.80 -27.62
CA ARG A 68 -5.62 -24.45 -28.04
C ARG A 68 -5.50 -23.47 -26.88
N THR A 69 -6.08 -23.78 -25.71
CA THR A 69 -6.07 -22.94 -24.52
C THR A 69 -4.63 -22.63 -24.07
N ILE A 70 -3.77 -23.64 -23.98
CA ILE A 70 -2.35 -23.43 -23.60
C ILE A 70 -1.64 -22.53 -24.61
N ARG A 71 -1.88 -22.73 -25.92
CA ARG A 71 -1.25 -21.92 -26.96
C ARG A 71 -1.72 -20.46 -26.88
N ASP A 72 -3.02 -20.25 -26.76
CA ASP A 72 -3.64 -18.93 -26.86
C ASP A 72 -3.37 -18.08 -25.60
N HIS A 73 -3.18 -18.75 -24.44
CA HIS A 73 -2.89 -18.11 -23.15
C HIS A 73 -1.43 -18.24 -22.68
N ARG A 74 -0.52 -18.54 -23.62
CA ARG A 74 0.90 -18.73 -23.29
C ARG A 74 1.54 -17.53 -22.61
N ARG A 75 1.00 -16.32 -22.82
CA ARG A 75 1.51 -15.07 -22.22
C ARG A 75 1.47 -15.07 -20.70
N VAL A 76 0.54 -15.81 -20.06
CA VAL A 76 0.42 -15.88 -18.59
C VAL A 76 1.22 -17.02 -17.98
N ILE A 77 1.75 -17.93 -18.80
CA ILE A 77 2.54 -19.08 -18.32
C ILE A 77 3.98 -18.63 -18.07
N PHE A 78 4.37 -18.63 -16.80
CA PHE A 78 5.71 -18.26 -16.37
C PHE A 78 6.26 -19.27 -15.36
N ASN A 79 7.47 -19.75 -15.64
CA ASN A 79 8.19 -20.71 -14.79
C ASN A 79 9.42 -20.01 -14.20
N GLY A 80 9.26 -19.25 -13.14
CA GLY A 80 10.32 -18.49 -12.50
C GLY A 80 9.86 -17.82 -11.22
N ASN A 81 10.70 -16.93 -10.67
CA ASN A 81 10.36 -16.16 -9.51
C ASN A 81 9.52 -14.92 -9.91
N GLY A 82 8.23 -14.94 -9.60
CA GLY A 82 7.29 -13.84 -9.89
C GLY A 82 7.48 -12.58 -9.05
N TYR A 83 8.43 -12.56 -8.11
CA TYR A 83 8.72 -11.41 -7.24
C TYR A 83 9.90 -10.56 -7.71
N THR A 84 10.50 -10.89 -8.84
CA THR A 84 11.67 -10.18 -9.36
C THR A 84 11.30 -9.08 -10.34
N ALA A 85 12.17 -8.07 -10.44
CA ALA A 85 12.01 -6.97 -11.41
C ALA A 85 12.05 -7.47 -12.87
N GLU A 86 12.76 -8.58 -13.15
CA GLU A 86 12.80 -9.22 -14.46
C GLU A 86 11.41 -9.74 -14.86
N TRP A 87 10.65 -10.29 -13.90
CA TRP A 87 9.27 -10.68 -14.18
C TRP A 87 8.36 -9.48 -14.48
N GLU A 88 8.47 -8.39 -13.71
CA GLU A 88 7.69 -7.18 -14.02
C GLU A 88 7.95 -6.67 -15.45
N ALA A 89 9.22 -6.63 -15.85
CA ALA A 89 9.62 -6.22 -17.18
C ALA A 89 9.12 -7.18 -18.27
N GLU A 90 9.17 -8.49 -18.02
CA GLU A 90 8.67 -9.51 -18.94
C GLU A 90 7.14 -9.49 -19.02
N ALA A 91 6.43 -9.32 -17.91
CA ALA A 91 4.98 -9.20 -17.88
C ALA A 91 4.50 -7.99 -18.71
N ALA A 92 5.18 -6.86 -18.60
CA ALA A 92 4.89 -5.68 -19.42
C ALA A 92 5.08 -5.95 -20.92
N LYS A 93 6.14 -6.66 -21.32
CA LYS A 93 6.36 -7.08 -22.73
C LYS A 93 5.25 -8.00 -23.24
N ARG A 94 4.68 -8.84 -22.36
CA ARG A 94 3.57 -9.74 -22.70
C ARG A 94 2.21 -9.05 -22.69
N GLY A 95 2.15 -7.75 -22.39
CA GLY A 95 0.91 -6.97 -22.31
C GLY A 95 0.06 -7.35 -21.08
N LEU A 96 0.69 -7.85 -20.02
CA LEU A 96 0.02 -8.11 -18.73
C LEU A 96 0.00 -6.81 -17.93
N PRO A 97 -1.16 -6.38 -17.41
CA PRO A 97 -1.24 -5.17 -16.59
C PRO A 97 -0.59 -5.41 -15.23
N ASN A 98 0.06 -4.37 -14.70
CA ASN A 98 0.61 -4.34 -13.36
C ASN A 98 0.06 -3.12 -12.63
N LYS A 99 -0.99 -3.32 -11.84
CA LYS A 99 -1.63 -2.29 -11.02
C LYS A 99 -1.03 -2.35 -9.61
N LYS A 100 -0.23 -1.34 -9.25
CA LYS A 100 0.60 -1.38 -8.04
C LYS A 100 -0.08 -0.80 -6.79
N ASN A 101 -1.25 -0.20 -6.93
CA ASN A 101 -2.00 0.40 -5.83
C ASN A 101 -3.51 0.24 -6.02
N THR A 102 -4.25 0.39 -4.94
CA THR A 102 -5.71 0.24 -4.92
C THR A 102 -6.44 1.22 -5.83
N PRO A 103 -6.16 2.53 -5.82
CA PRO A 103 -6.82 3.48 -6.74
C PRO A 103 -6.60 3.16 -8.22
N ALA A 104 -5.45 2.62 -8.59
CA ALA A 104 -5.16 2.22 -9.96
C ALA A 104 -5.83 0.88 -10.35
N ALA A 105 -6.10 0.00 -9.38
CA ALA A 105 -6.66 -1.33 -9.61
C ALA A 105 -8.20 -1.35 -9.63
N LEU A 106 -8.84 -0.64 -8.70
CA LEU A 106 -10.28 -0.64 -8.52
C LEU A 106 -11.12 -0.26 -9.75
N PRO A 107 -10.69 0.66 -10.65
CA PRO A 107 -11.44 0.95 -11.87
C PRO A 107 -11.71 -0.27 -12.75
N ALA A 108 -10.90 -1.33 -12.62
CA ALA A 108 -11.15 -2.58 -13.34
C ALA A 108 -12.47 -3.25 -12.95
N LEU A 109 -12.97 -3.05 -11.73
CA LEU A 109 -14.26 -3.61 -11.28
C LEU A 109 -15.41 -3.15 -12.15
N VAL A 110 -15.41 -1.90 -12.57
CA VAL A 110 -16.50 -1.27 -13.33
C VAL A 110 -16.23 -1.22 -14.84
N GLU A 111 -15.21 -1.92 -15.34
CA GLU A 111 -15.02 -2.11 -16.77
C GLU A 111 -16.23 -2.89 -17.36
N PRO A 112 -16.75 -2.49 -18.54
CA PRO A 112 -17.95 -3.09 -19.13
C PRO A 112 -17.90 -4.61 -19.23
N LYS A 113 -16.74 -5.19 -19.56
CA LYS A 113 -16.56 -6.66 -19.64
C LYS A 113 -16.73 -7.37 -18.30
N ASN A 114 -16.34 -6.72 -17.20
CA ASN A 114 -16.42 -7.28 -15.86
C ASN A 114 -17.83 -7.15 -15.30
N ILE A 115 -18.51 -6.04 -15.56
CA ILE A 115 -19.95 -5.87 -15.28
C ILE A 115 -20.75 -6.94 -16.03
N GLN A 116 -20.54 -7.10 -17.33
CA GLN A 116 -21.23 -8.09 -18.13
C GLN A 116 -21.02 -9.52 -17.60
N LEU A 117 -19.82 -9.86 -17.16
CA LEU A 117 -19.53 -11.17 -16.58
C LEU A 117 -20.36 -11.42 -15.31
N MET A 118 -20.40 -10.45 -14.40
CA MET A 118 -21.13 -10.60 -13.14
C MET A 118 -22.63 -10.68 -13.34
N GLU A 119 -23.19 -9.90 -14.28
CA GLU A 119 -24.60 -9.94 -14.65
C GLU A 119 -24.98 -11.25 -15.36
N GLU A 120 -24.14 -11.75 -16.28
CA GLU A 120 -24.36 -13.01 -16.99
C GLU A 120 -24.49 -14.20 -16.04
N PHE A 121 -23.74 -14.22 -14.95
CA PHE A 121 -23.78 -15.28 -13.95
C PHE A 121 -24.72 -14.97 -12.76
N GLY A 122 -25.41 -13.83 -12.77
CA GLY A 122 -26.33 -13.44 -11.72
C GLY A 122 -25.66 -13.23 -10.35
N VAL A 123 -24.37 -12.88 -10.35
CA VAL A 123 -23.56 -12.70 -9.13
C VAL A 123 -23.73 -11.29 -8.57
N LEU A 124 -23.54 -10.28 -9.41
CA LEU A 124 -23.72 -8.86 -9.07
C LEU A 124 -24.32 -8.13 -10.26
N THR A 125 -25.17 -7.15 -9.97
CA THR A 125 -25.70 -6.21 -10.94
C THR A 125 -24.70 -5.06 -11.18
N LYS A 126 -24.85 -4.35 -12.28
CA LYS A 126 -24.07 -3.14 -12.56
C LYS A 126 -24.09 -2.14 -11.38
N VAL A 127 -25.28 -1.89 -10.83
CA VAL A 127 -25.45 -0.94 -9.72
C VAL A 127 -24.68 -1.38 -8.47
N GLU A 128 -24.70 -2.68 -8.16
CA GLU A 128 -23.94 -3.22 -7.03
C GLU A 128 -22.43 -3.10 -7.25
N MET A 129 -21.94 -3.33 -8.48
CA MET A 129 -20.51 -3.18 -8.79
C MET A 129 -20.06 -1.73 -8.71
N GLU A 130 -20.85 -0.79 -9.27
CA GLU A 130 -20.58 0.64 -9.17
C GLU A 130 -20.57 1.12 -7.71
N SER A 131 -21.55 0.67 -6.91
CA SER A 131 -21.60 0.99 -5.49
C SER A 131 -20.40 0.45 -4.71
N ARG A 132 -19.99 -0.81 -4.97
CA ARG A 132 -18.79 -1.39 -4.35
C ARG A 132 -17.52 -0.62 -4.72
N TYR A 133 -17.38 -0.27 -5.99
CA TYR A 133 -16.26 0.54 -6.45
C TYR A 133 -16.14 1.86 -5.66
N GLU A 134 -17.27 2.57 -5.49
CA GLU A 134 -17.28 3.82 -4.75
C GLU A 134 -16.96 3.63 -3.26
N VAL A 135 -17.53 2.59 -2.65
CA VAL A 135 -17.27 2.25 -1.24
C VAL A 135 -15.81 1.90 -1.01
N GLU A 136 -15.19 1.12 -1.90
CA GLU A 136 -13.77 0.75 -1.76
C GLU A 136 -12.82 1.94 -1.97
N MET A 137 -13.13 2.85 -2.90
CA MET A 137 -12.37 4.10 -3.05
C MET A 137 -12.47 4.99 -1.80
N GLU A 138 -13.68 5.11 -1.25
CA GLU A 138 -13.90 5.85 -0.01
C GLU A 138 -13.17 5.20 1.17
N HIS A 139 -13.24 3.87 1.28
CA HIS A 139 -12.59 3.09 2.32
C HIS A 139 -11.06 3.31 2.31
N TYR A 140 -10.44 3.20 1.12
CA TYR A 140 -9.02 3.48 0.94
C TYR A 140 -8.64 4.88 1.45
N SER A 141 -9.38 5.89 1.01
CA SER A 141 -9.16 7.28 1.43
C SER A 141 -9.31 7.48 2.93
N LYS A 142 -10.33 6.84 3.54
CA LYS A 142 -10.59 6.93 4.99
C LYS A 142 -9.47 6.30 5.82
N ILE A 143 -8.96 5.14 5.42
CA ILE A 143 -7.86 4.49 6.15
C ILE A 143 -6.64 5.38 6.16
N ILE A 144 -6.17 5.84 4.99
CA ILE A 144 -4.97 6.69 4.91
C ILE A 144 -5.19 8.02 5.64
N ASN A 145 -6.39 8.60 5.56
CA ASN A 145 -6.70 9.81 6.32
C ASN A 145 -6.59 9.60 7.84
N ILE A 146 -7.08 8.47 8.36
CA ILE A 146 -6.96 8.13 9.80
C ILE A 146 -5.48 7.97 10.18
N GLU A 147 -4.71 7.24 9.36
CA GLU A 147 -3.28 7.04 9.58
C GLU A 147 -2.51 8.36 9.57
N ALA A 148 -2.77 9.22 8.57
CA ALA A 148 -2.14 10.54 8.46
C ALA A 148 -2.47 11.45 9.65
N LEU A 149 -3.73 11.50 10.08
CA LEU A 149 -4.15 12.28 11.25
C LEU A 149 -3.53 11.75 12.54
N THR A 150 -3.44 10.45 12.70
CA THR A 150 -2.76 9.82 13.85
C THR A 150 -1.27 10.15 13.85
N MET A 151 -0.62 10.06 12.70
CA MET A 151 0.80 10.43 12.55
C MET A 151 1.04 11.90 12.90
N LEU A 152 0.18 12.82 12.43
CA LEU A 152 0.23 14.24 12.79
C LEU A 152 0.08 14.46 14.30
N GLU A 153 -0.86 13.75 14.94
CA GLU A 153 -1.08 13.86 16.38
C GLU A 153 0.14 13.38 17.16
N MET A 154 0.68 12.21 16.81
CA MET A 154 1.87 11.65 17.46
C MET A 154 3.09 12.57 17.28
N ALA A 155 3.35 13.03 16.06
CA ALA A 155 4.48 13.91 15.77
C ALA A 155 4.40 15.22 16.57
N ARG A 156 3.24 15.88 16.58
CA ARG A 156 3.04 17.16 17.26
C ARG A 156 3.03 17.05 18.78
N LYS A 157 2.42 16.00 19.33
CA LYS A 157 2.15 15.92 20.79
C LYS A 157 3.13 15.04 21.54
N GLN A 158 3.84 14.17 20.85
CA GLN A 158 4.73 13.20 21.48
C GLN A 158 6.17 13.33 20.99
N LEU A 159 6.43 13.23 19.69
CA LEU A 159 7.80 13.11 19.17
C LEU A 159 8.55 14.45 19.22
N LEU A 160 8.02 15.54 18.66
CA LEU A 160 8.68 16.85 18.74
C LEU A 160 8.90 17.33 20.17
N PRO A 161 7.94 17.21 21.11
CA PRO A 161 8.18 17.55 22.52
C PRO A 161 9.28 16.69 23.16
N ALA A 162 9.37 15.40 22.84
CA ALA A 162 10.41 14.50 23.35
C ALA A 162 11.80 14.90 22.86
N ILE A 163 11.95 15.16 21.56
CA ILE A 163 13.20 15.66 20.96
C ILE A 163 13.65 16.96 21.66
N ASN A 164 12.75 17.92 21.80
CA ASN A 164 13.04 19.21 22.42
C ASN A 164 13.44 19.06 23.91
N ALA A 165 12.78 18.16 24.65
CA ALA A 165 13.13 17.87 26.03
C ALA A 165 14.54 17.28 26.15
N TYR A 166 14.89 16.33 25.30
CA TYR A 166 16.23 15.74 25.27
C TYR A 166 17.29 16.75 24.83
N MET A 167 17.02 17.57 23.81
CA MET A 167 17.91 18.65 23.41
C MET A 167 18.18 19.64 24.56
N SER A 168 17.15 19.96 25.35
CA SER A 168 17.32 20.81 26.54
C SER A 168 18.27 20.20 27.56
N GLU A 169 18.18 18.88 27.82
CA GLU A 169 19.08 18.17 28.73
C GLU A 169 20.52 18.17 28.21
N VAL A 170 20.72 17.88 26.92
CA VAL A 170 22.03 17.89 26.30
C VAL A 170 22.67 19.29 26.30
N ALA A 171 21.84 20.35 26.05
CA ALA A 171 22.32 21.73 26.10
C ALA A 171 22.71 22.15 27.52
N ASN A 172 21.94 21.76 28.53
CA ASN A 172 22.28 22.00 29.93
C ASN A 172 23.57 21.31 30.34
N THR A 173 23.79 20.07 29.87
CA THR A 173 25.02 19.32 30.08
C THR A 173 26.20 20.03 29.44
N ALA A 174 26.10 20.53 28.23
CA ALA A 174 27.15 21.31 27.56
C ALA A 174 27.48 22.60 28.32
N ALA A 175 26.46 23.36 28.73
CA ALA A 175 26.60 24.58 29.48
C ALA A 175 27.27 24.33 30.85
N SER A 176 26.88 23.27 31.55
CA SER A 176 27.48 22.89 32.84
C SER A 176 28.94 22.51 32.72
N LYS A 177 29.33 21.80 31.67
CA LYS A 177 30.74 21.47 31.38
C LYS A 177 31.60 22.75 31.19
N LEU A 178 31.13 23.67 30.36
CA LEU A 178 31.80 24.94 30.09
C LEU A 178 31.88 25.86 31.31
N ALA A 179 30.88 25.83 32.18
CA ALA A 179 30.87 26.57 33.44
C ALA A 179 31.95 26.09 34.41
N VAL A 180 32.34 24.80 34.34
CA VAL A 180 33.46 24.27 35.14
C VAL A 180 34.82 24.66 34.54
N SER A 181 34.97 24.52 33.22
CA SER A 181 36.19 24.92 32.49
C SER A 181 35.91 25.01 31.01
N GLU A 182 36.37 26.10 30.38
CA GLU A 182 36.32 26.29 28.92
C GLU A 182 37.13 25.27 28.12
N HIS A 183 38.03 24.52 28.79
CA HIS A 183 38.84 23.48 28.17
C HIS A 183 38.14 22.12 28.10
N ILE A 184 36.95 21.97 28.75
CA ILE A 184 36.19 20.72 28.66
C ILE A 184 35.47 20.67 27.30
N SER A 185 35.71 19.58 26.55
CA SER A 185 35.12 19.43 25.24
C SER A 185 33.61 19.18 25.34
N VAL A 186 32.82 19.91 24.56
CA VAL A 186 31.39 19.76 24.36
C VAL A 186 31.05 19.31 22.93
N ARG A 187 32.03 18.72 22.26
CA ARG A 187 31.88 18.31 20.84
C ARG A 187 30.77 17.29 20.63
N SER A 188 30.62 16.34 21.55
CA SER A 188 29.57 15.32 21.46
C SER A 188 28.17 15.93 21.62
N GLU A 189 28.02 16.83 22.61
CA GLU A 189 26.77 17.54 22.86
C GLU A 189 26.39 18.41 21.66
N THR A 190 27.33 19.18 21.12
CA THR A 190 27.12 20.03 19.95
C THR A 190 26.64 19.20 18.76
N LYS A 191 27.33 18.09 18.47
CA LYS A 191 26.94 17.21 17.35
C LYS A 191 25.52 16.63 17.52
N THR A 192 25.16 16.22 18.74
CA THR A 192 23.82 15.71 19.04
C THR A 192 22.76 16.80 18.86
N LEU A 193 23.03 18.01 19.37
CA LEU A 193 22.11 19.13 19.23
C LEU A 193 21.89 19.56 17.78
N GLU A 194 22.98 19.67 17.00
CA GLU A 194 22.91 20.02 15.58
C GLU A 194 22.04 19.02 14.80
N LYS A 195 22.25 17.72 15.04
CA LYS A 195 21.52 16.67 14.33
C LYS A 195 20.05 16.66 14.75
N LEU A 196 19.73 16.65 16.04
CA LEU A 196 18.35 16.66 16.53
C LEU A 196 17.59 17.94 16.16
N SER A 197 18.27 19.10 16.10
CA SER A 197 17.66 20.31 15.60
C SER A 197 17.25 20.19 14.13
N SER A 198 18.16 19.65 13.30
CA SER A 198 17.87 19.41 11.89
C SER A 198 16.70 18.43 11.69
N ASP A 199 16.61 17.37 12.50
CA ASP A 199 15.53 16.40 12.43
C ASP A 199 14.20 16.99 12.90
N ALA A 200 14.22 17.80 13.95
CA ALA A 200 13.05 18.52 14.45
C ALA A 200 12.51 19.53 13.41
N ASP A 201 13.40 20.24 12.72
CA ASP A 201 13.01 21.17 11.65
C ASP A 201 12.38 20.41 10.48
N ALA A 202 13.02 19.30 10.04
CA ALA A 202 12.49 18.45 8.98
C ALA A 202 11.13 17.84 9.34
N MET A 203 10.95 17.41 10.60
CA MET A 203 9.65 16.94 11.09
C MET A 203 8.61 18.05 11.09
N SER A 204 8.96 19.27 11.52
CA SER A 204 8.04 20.42 11.53
C SER A 204 7.55 20.75 10.12
N ASP A 205 8.46 20.82 9.17
CA ASP A 205 8.14 21.09 7.76
C ASP A 205 7.27 19.98 7.15
N ALA A 206 7.57 18.71 7.46
CA ALA A 206 6.80 17.57 7.00
C ALA A 206 5.39 17.53 7.64
N ILE A 207 5.24 17.93 8.91
CA ILE A 207 3.94 18.05 9.59
C ILE A 207 3.04 19.06 8.87
N ASP A 208 3.55 20.23 8.54
CA ASP A 208 2.78 21.27 7.87
C ASP A 208 2.42 20.83 6.44
N THR A 209 3.37 20.27 5.72
CA THR A 209 3.15 19.71 4.38
C THR A 209 2.11 18.58 4.39
N LEU A 210 2.16 17.68 5.37
CA LEU A 210 1.18 16.58 5.51
C LEU A 210 -0.21 17.11 5.82
N GLN A 211 -0.32 18.10 6.71
CA GLN A 211 -1.62 18.72 7.02
C GLN A 211 -2.25 19.35 5.77
N ASP A 212 -1.46 20.05 4.99
CA ASP A 212 -1.92 20.69 3.75
C ASP A 212 -2.30 19.66 2.69
N ALA A 213 -1.51 18.60 2.51
CA ALA A 213 -1.80 17.51 1.58
C ALA A 213 -3.12 16.80 1.94
N VAL A 214 -3.34 16.50 3.22
CA VAL A 214 -4.58 15.88 3.71
C VAL A 214 -5.78 16.81 3.45
N ASN A 215 -5.65 18.11 3.75
CA ASN A 215 -6.73 19.07 3.52
C ASN A 215 -7.06 19.19 2.03
N ALA A 216 -6.05 19.23 1.16
CA ALA A 216 -6.22 19.30 -0.29
C ALA A 216 -6.90 18.04 -0.84
N ALA A 217 -6.45 16.86 -0.42
CA ALA A 217 -7.04 15.59 -0.85
C ALA A 217 -8.53 15.49 -0.44
N LYS A 218 -8.87 15.89 0.78
CA LYS A 218 -10.26 15.89 1.28
C LYS A 218 -11.19 16.86 0.56
N ALA A 219 -10.66 17.92 -0.02
CA ALA A 219 -11.44 18.93 -0.75
C ALA A 219 -11.84 18.49 -2.17
N LEU A 220 -11.31 17.37 -2.67
CA LEU A 220 -11.63 16.88 -4.00
C LEU A 220 -13.09 16.37 -4.09
N PRO A 221 -13.72 16.49 -5.27
CA PRO A 221 -15.17 16.29 -5.39
C PRO A 221 -15.60 14.81 -5.40
N THR A 222 -14.75 13.89 -5.88
CA THR A 222 -15.10 12.47 -6.02
C THR A 222 -14.22 11.57 -5.18
N GLU A 223 -14.74 10.42 -4.77
CA GLU A 223 -13.97 9.44 -3.98
C GLU A 223 -12.76 8.89 -4.76
N SER A 224 -12.91 8.74 -6.08
CA SER A 224 -11.80 8.32 -6.94
C SER A 224 -10.65 9.35 -6.95
N GLU A 225 -10.96 10.64 -7.10
CA GLU A 225 -9.95 11.71 -7.06
C GLU A 225 -9.29 11.81 -5.68
N LYS A 226 -10.09 11.66 -4.60
CA LYS A 226 -9.55 11.60 -3.24
C LYS A 226 -8.59 10.44 -3.07
N ALA A 227 -8.97 9.23 -3.47
CA ALA A 227 -8.13 8.04 -3.34
C ALA A 227 -6.79 8.19 -4.08
N VAL A 228 -6.81 8.71 -5.30
CA VAL A 228 -5.60 9.02 -6.06
C VAL A 228 -4.74 10.07 -5.33
N ALA A 229 -5.34 11.14 -4.84
CA ALA A 229 -4.61 12.19 -4.12
C ALA A 229 -4.03 11.70 -2.78
N PHE A 230 -4.75 10.85 -2.04
CA PHE A 230 -4.20 10.22 -0.84
C PHE A 230 -2.99 9.34 -1.16
N HIS A 231 -3.05 8.58 -2.26
CA HIS A 231 -1.92 7.77 -2.69
C HIS A 231 -0.74 8.63 -3.15
N ASP A 232 -0.97 9.57 -4.08
CA ASP A 232 0.10 10.25 -4.79
C ASP A 232 0.70 11.42 -4.00
N ASN A 233 -0.11 12.08 -3.14
CA ASN A 233 0.30 13.31 -2.47
C ASN A 233 0.41 13.15 -0.95
N VAL A 234 -0.38 12.28 -0.30
CA VAL A 234 -0.37 12.14 1.16
C VAL A 234 0.65 11.10 1.60
N LEU A 235 0.64 9.90 1.03
CA LEU A 235 1.57 8.81 1.41
C LEU A 235 3.05 9.22 1.31
N PRO A 236 3.54 9.87 0.24
CA PRO A 236 4.95 10.27 0.18
C PRO A 236 5.37 11.26 1.27
N VAL A 237 4.45 12.12 1.73
CA VAL A 237 4.72 13.05 2.82
C VAL A 237 4.69 12.35 4.17
N MET A 238 3.83 11.34 4.35
CA MET A 238 3.87 10.47 5.53
C MET A 238 5.22 9.74 5.62
N ASP A 239 5.73 9.24 4.51
CA ASP A 239 7.05 8.59 4.45
C ASP A 239 8.18 9.58 4.83
N ALA A 240 8.11 10.81 4.37
CA ALA A 240 9.09 11.85 4.71
C ALA A 240 9.06 12.20 6.22
N LEU A 241 7.87 12.36 6.79
CA LEU A 241 7.69 12.59 8.23
C LEU A 241 8.20 11.38 9.04
N ARG A 242 7.92 10.17 8.59
CA ARG A 242 8.42 8.94 9.19
C ARG A 242 9.93 8.88 9.19
N ALA A 243 10.57 9.18 8.05
CA ALA A 243 12.03 9.14 7.93
C ALA A 243 12.73 10.12 8.90
N ALA A 244 12.19 11.33 9.05
CA ALA A 244 12.73 12.31 10.01
C ALA A 244 12.57 11.86 11.47
N ALA A 245 11.44 11.23 11.81
CA ALA A 245 11.20 10.68 13.13
C ALA A 245 12.13 9.48 13.44
N ASP A 246 12.27 8.54 12.50
CA ASP A 246 13.15 7.37 12.64
C ASP A 246 14.62 7.79 12.80
N ASP A 247 15.05 8.86 12.13
CA ASP A 247 16.41 9.42 12.25
C ASP A 247 16.64 10.00 13.65
N ALA A 248 15.68 10.78 14.16
CA ALA A 248 15.72 11.34 15.51
C ALA A 248 15.70 10.25 16.60
N GLU A 249 14.92 9.17 16.41
CA GLU A 249 14.86 8.02 17.33
C GLU A 249 16.23 7.40 17.58
N THR A 250 17.07 7.31 16.55
CA THR A 250 18.42 6.72 16.69
C THR A 250 19.35 7.48 17.62
N ILE A 251 19.02 8.74 17.96
CA ILE A 251 19.89 9.66 18.71
C ILE A 251 19.24 10.14 20.00
N CYS A 252 17.91 10.25 20.01
CA CYS A 252 17.16 10.68 21.19
C CYS A 252 17.35 9.66 22.34
N GLY A 253 17.56 10.16 23.56
CA GLY A 253 17.71 9.31 24.73
C GLY A 253 16.47 8.42 24.95
N GLU A 254 16.68 7.15 25.28
CA GLU A 254 15.60 6.16 25.41
C GLU A 254 14.52 6.56 26.47
N ASP A 255 14.95 7.28 27.52
CA ASP A 255 14.04 7.75 28.56
C ASP A 255 13.17 8.93 28.11
N TYR A 256 13.53 9.59 27.02
CA TYR A 256 12.76 10.69 26.41
C TYR A 256 11.86 10.20 25.26
N TRP A 257 12.29 9.14 24.55
CA TRP A 257 11.54 8.66 23.40
C TRP A 257 10.23 7.99 23.79
N PRO A 258 9.06 8.49 23.31
CA PRO A 258 7.76 8.06 23.83
C PRO A 258 7.27 6.72 23.28
N LEU A 259 7.94 6.19 22.24
CA LEU A 259 7.57 4.91 21.63
C LEU A 259 8.42 3.78 22.21
N PRO A 260 7.86 2.55 22.36
CA PRO A 260 8.61 1.43 22.88
C PRO A 260 9.67 0.98 21.87
N SER A 261 10.92 0.82 22.33
CA SER A 261 11.98 0.18 21.56
C SER A 261 11.73 -1.32 21.38
N TYR A 262 12.37 -1.94 20.37
CA TYR A 262 12.30 -3.40 20.20
C TYR A 262 12.73 -4.17 21.44
N SER A 263 13.74 -3.69 22.17
CA SER A 263 14.18 -4.30 23.43
C SER A 263 13.08 -4.29 24.48
N LYS A 264 12.36 -3.17 24.63
CA LYS A 264 11.23 -3.09 25.58
C LYS A 264 10.07 -4.02 25.18
N MET A 265 9.78 -4.15 23.88
CA MET A 265 8.71 -5.04 23.41
C MET A 265 9.06 -6.51 23.56
N LEU A 266 10.32 -6.90 23.32
CA LEU A 266 10.75 -8.32 23.38
C LEU A 266 10.99 -8.83 24.80
N TYR A 267 11.37 -7.96 25.74
CA TYR A 267 11.73 -8.33 27.10
C TYR A 267 10.78 -7.80 28.16
N TYR A 268 9.58 -7.41 27.74
CA TYR A 268 8.53 -7.06 28.70
C TYR A 268 7.95 -8.33 29.30
N VAL A 269 8.41 -8.66 30.52
CA VAL A 269 7.95 -9.79 31.35
C VAL A 269 7.32 -9.24 32.61
#